data_80f2cd8ab8ba5aab8bda1b15830627d9
#
_entry.id   80f2cd8ab8ba5aab8bda1b15830627d9
#
_cell.length_a   1.000
_cell.length_b   1.000
_cell.length_c   1.000
_cell.angle_alpha   90.00
_cell.angle_beta   90.00
_cell.angle_gamma   90.00
#
_symmetry.space_group_name_H-M   'P 1'
#
loop_
_entity.id
_entity.type
_entity.pdbx_description
1 polymer ?
#
loop_
_entity_poly.entity_id
_entity_poly.type
_entity_poly.pdbx_seq_one_letter_code
_entity_poly.pdbx_strand_id
1 'polypeptide(L)'
;TGGKKYLEFHQKLLGGRGAADKARALAVAKEVGLNMAQLEKDLASPEVKATLEESFKLAEALGLNGTPSYIVGPDVVIGAVGLPMLQERINNARCGKATC
;
A
#
# COMPACT_ATOMS: atom_id res chain seq x y z
N THR A 1 14.60 -5.46 0.30
CA THR A 1 14.98 -6.22 -0.93
C THR A 1 14.58 -5.50 -2.21
N GLY A 2 13.42 -4.84 -2.24
CA GLY A 2 12.85 -4.25 -3.46
C GLY A 2 13.67 -3.13 -4.07
N GLY A 3 14.17 -2.20 -3.27
CA GLY A 3 14.96 -1.07 -3.76
C GLY A 3 14.28 -0.34 -4.92
N LYS A 4 15.02 -0.16 -6.01
CA LYS A 4 14.51 0.49 -7.24
C LYS A 4 13.41 -0.31 -7.95
N LYS A 5 13.27 -1.61 -7.67
CA LYS A 5 12.27 -2.49 -8.29
C LYS A 5 10.96 -2.57 -7.51
N TYR A 6 10.85 -1.86 -6.38
CA TYR A 6 9.66 -1.87 -5.55
C TYR A 6 8.39 -1.45 -6.31
N LEU A 7 8.46 -0.36 -7.06
CA LEU A 7 7.31 0.13 -7.82
C LEU A 7 6.87 -0.87 -8.90
N GLU A 8 7.82 -1.46 -9.62
CA GLU A 8 7.53 -2.49 -10.63
C GLU A 8 6.87 -3.71 -10.00
N PHE A 9 7.40 -4.19 -8.88
CA PHE A 9 6.81 -5.28 -8.11
C PHE A 9 5.37 -4.96 -7.67
N HIS A 10 5.15 -3.78 -7.11
CA HIS A 10 3.86 -3.30 -6.65
C HIS A 10 2.83 -3.28 -7.80
N GLN A 11 3.19 -2.69 -8.93
CA GLN A 11 2.31 -2.60 -10.09
C GLN A 11 1.96 -3.98 -10.66
N LYS A 12 2.93 -4.88 -10.77
CA LYS A 12 2.68 -6.24 -11.27
C LYS A 12 1.84 -7.08 -10.32
N LEU A 13 2.08 -6.99 -9.02
CA LEU A 13 1.33 -7.74 -8.04
C LEU A 13 -0.13 -7.31 -7.99
N LEU A 14 -0.38 -6.01 -7.92
CA LEU A 14 -1.74 -5.45 -7.79
C LEU A 14 -2.47 -5.35 -9.14
N GLY A 15 -1.76 -5.24 -10.25
CA GLY A 15 -2.34 -5.20 -11.59
C GLY A 15 -2.82 -6.54 -12.14
N GLY A 16 -2.46 -7.64 -11.49
CA GLY A 16 -2.87 -8.97 -11.89
C GLY A 16 -4.28 -9.34 -11.43
N ARG A 17 -4.81 -10.44 -11.98
CA ARG A 17 -6.10 -11.00 -11.58
C ARG A 17 -5.94 -12.05 -10.50
N GLY A 18 -6.97 -12.20 -9.66
CA GLY A 18 -6.99 -13.17 -8.57
C GLY A 18 -6.36 -12.68 -7.28
N ALA A 19 -6.24 -13.57 -6.30
CA ALA A 19 -5.70 -13.25 -4.99
C ALA A 19 -4.18 -12.98 -5.03
N ALA A 20 -3.76 -11.92 -4.37
CA ALA A 20 -2.34 -11.62 -4.17
C ALA A 20 -1.82 -12.39 -2.94
N ASP A 21 -1.80 -13.71 -3.05
CA ASP A 21 -1.31 -14.59 -1.99
C ASP A 21 0.24 -14.67 -1.97
N LYS A 22 0.77 -15.40 -1.00
CA LYS A 22 2.22 -15.55 -0.84
C LYS A 22 2.89 -16.16 -2.08
N ALA A 23 2.29 -17.19 -2.66
CA ALA A 23 2.84 -17.86 -3.83
C ALA A 23 2.95 -16.91 -5.02
N ARG A 24 1.92 -16.11 -5.26
CA ARG A 24 1.91 -15.11 -6.31
C ARG A 24 2.90 -13.97 -6.03
N ALA A 25 2.98 -13.49 -4.80
CA ALA A 25 3.95 -12.46 -4.43
C ALA A 25 5.39 -12.93 -4.68
N LEU A 26 5.72 -14.16 -4.34
CA LEU A 26 7.05 -14.73 -4.61
C LEU A 26 7.30 -14.92 -6.12
N ALA A 27 6.30 -15.32 -6.89
CA ALA A 27 6.42 -15.45 -8.34
C ALA A 27 6.69 -14.09 -9.01
N VAL A 28 5.97 -13.05 -8.61
CA VAL A 28 6.19 -11.68 -9.12
C VAL A 28 7.55 -11.15 -8.69
N ALA A 29 7.98 -11.39 -7.46
CA ALA A 29 9.30 -11.02 -6.98
C ALA A 29 10.42 -11.62 -7.84
N LYS A 30 10.28 -12.88 -8.19
CA LYS A 30 11.22 -13.57 -9.09
C LYS A 30 11.19 -13.00 -10.51
N GLU A 31 10.00 -12.71 -11.02
CA GLU A 31 9.80 -12.14 -12.36
C GLU A 31 10.47 -10.77 -12.51
N VAL A 32 10.35 -9.90 -11.51
CA VAL A 32 11.00 -8.58 -11.53
C VAL A 32 12.50 -8.64 -11.18
N GLY A 33 13.02 -9.83 -10.89
CA GLY A 33 14.45 -10.04 -10.67
C GLY A 33 14.96 -9.66 -9.29
N LEU A 34 14.14 -9.79 -8.25
CA LEU A 34 14.61 -9.60 -6.87
C LEU A 34 15.54 -10.72 -6.43
N ASN A 35 16.46 -10.39 -5.52
CA ASN A 35 17.28 -11.41 -4.87
C ASN A 35 16.42 -12.24 -3.92
N MET A 36 16.05 -13.44 -4.34
CA MET A 36 15.11 -14.29 -3.59
C MET A 36 15.68 -14.77 -2.26
N ALA A 37 16.97 -15.03 -2.16
CA ALA A 37 17.62 -15.41 -0.90
C ALA A 37 17.57 -14.26 0.12
N GLN A 38 17.81 -13.03 -0.33
CA GLN A 38 17.69 -11.85 0.52
C GLN A 38 16.23 -11.58 0.90
N LEU A 39 15.30 -11.77 -0.04
CA LEU A 39 13.86 -11.62 0.22
C LEU A 39 13.38 -12.56 1.32
N GLU A 40 13.79 -13.83 1.31
CA GLU A 40 13.43 -14.78 2.37
C GLU A 40 13.92 -14.31 3.74
N LYS A 41 15.15 -13.81 3.83
CA LYS A 41 15.68 -13.25 5.07
C LYS A 41 14.90 -12.02 5.52
N ASP A 42 14.59 -11.11 4.62
CA ASP A 42 13.85 -9.89 4.91
C ASP A 42 12.43 -10.20 5.38
N LEU A 43 11.75 -11.18 4.77
CA LEU A 43 10.40 -11.60 5.18
C LEU A 43 10.36 -12.17 6.60
N ALA A 44 11.43 -12.81 7.04
CA ALA A 44 11.56 -13.35 8.38
C ALA A 44 12.09 -12.34 9.40
N SER A 45 12.40 -11.10 8.98
CA SER A 45 13.00 -10.10 9.86
C SER A 45 12.02 -9.58 10.91
N PRO A 46 12.46 -9.33 12.14
CA PRO A 46 11.64 -8.72 13.18
C PRO A 46 11.13 -7.32 12.79
N GLU A 47 11.88 -6.59 11.99
CA GLU A 47 11.53 -5.25 11.51
C GLU A 47 10.26 -5.27 10.65
N VAL A 48 10.14 -6.21 9.72
CA VAL A 48 8.94 -6.36 8.89
C VAL A 48 7.72 -6.66 9.75
N LYS A 49 7.86 -7.58 10.70
CA LYS A 49 6.78 -7.92 11.63
C LYS A 49 6.35 -6.71 12.47
N ALA A 50 7.30 -6.00 13.04
CA ALA A 50 7.03 -4.82 13.86
C ALA A 50 6.34 -3.72 13.06
N THR A 51 6.77 -3.46 11.82
CA THR A 51 6.16 -2.47 10.93
C THR A 51 4.73 -2.83 10.59
N LEU A 52 4.43 -4.10 10.30
CA LEU A 52 3.07 -4.56 10.03
C LEU A 52 2.18 -4.43 11.27
N GLU A 53 2.66 -4.81 12.44
CA GLU A 53 1.92 -4.65 13.70
C GLU A 53 1.59 -3.19 14.00
N GLU A 54 2.55 -2.29 13.79
CA GLU A 54 2.34 -0.85 13.95
C GLU A 54 1.28 -0.32 12.97
N SER A 55 1.33 -0.76 11.70
CA SER A 55 0.35 -0.39 10.69
C SER A 55 -1.05 -0.85 11.05
N PHE A 56 -1.21 -2.06 11.57
CA PHE A 56 -2.50 -2.57 12.03
C PHE A 56 -3.05 -1.79 13.22
N LYS A 57 -2.21 -1.46 14.20
CA LYS A 57 -2.59 -0.63 15.36
C LYS A 57 -3.05 0.76 14.92
N LEU A 58 -2.34 1.37 13.99
CA LEU A 58 -2.73 2.67 13.43
C LEU A 58 -4.06 2.60 12.70
N ALA A 59 -4.25 1.59 11.85
CA ALA A 59 -5.51 1.38 11.14
C ALA A 59 -6.69 1.21 12.11
N GLU A 60 -6.51 0.43 13.17
CA GLU A 60 -7.53 0.25 14.23
C GLU A 60 -7.84 1.56 14.93
N ALA A 61 -6.82 2.31 15.34
CA ALA A 61 -6.98 3.60 16.02
C ALA A 61 -7.71 4.65 15.17
N LEU A 62 -7.53 4.62 13.85
CA LEU A 62 -8.17 5.53 12.90
C LEU A 62 -9.50 5.01 12.33
N GLY A 63 -9.93 3.81 12.70
CA GLY A 63 -11.17 3.21 12.20
C GLY A 63 -11.10 2.83 10.71
N LEU A 64 -9.92 2.51 10.19
CA LEU A 64 -9.72 2.11 8.81
C LEU A 64 -10.12 0.65 8.62
N ASN A 65 -11.37 0.41 8.20
CA ASN A 65 -11.95 -0.93 8.06
C ASN A 65 -12.10 -1.40 6.62
N GLY A 66 -11.51 -0.70 5.67
CA GLY A 66 -11.53 -1.04 4.25
C GLY A 66 -10.20 -0.76 3.57
N THR A 67 -10.02 -1.32 2.38
CA THR A 67 -8.81 -1.16 1.56
C THR A 67 -9.20 -0.83 0.11
N PRO A 68 -8.60 0.20 -0.48
CA PRO A 68 -7.67 1.15 0.12
C PRO A 68 -8.35 2.11 1.09
N SER A 69 -7.57 2.72 1.99
CA SER A 69 -8.02 3.82 2.85
C SER A 69 -7.02 4.96 2.80
N TYR A 70 -7.50 6.18 2.91
CA TYR A 70 -6.70 7.39 2.77
C TYR A 70 -6.96 8.34 3.93
N ILE A 71 -5.93 8.98 4.40
CA ILE A 71 -6.02 10.13 5.31
C ILE A 71 -5.62 11.37 4.52
N VAL A 72 -6.55 12.30 4.37
CA VAL A 72 -6.33 13.53 3.60
C VAL A 72 -6.68 14.73 4.48
N GLY A 73 -5.67 15.36 5.09
CA GLY A 73 -5.90 16.37 6.10
C GLY A 73 -6.70 15.80 7.28
N PRO A 74 -7.83 16.41 7.63
CA PRO A 74 -8.69 15.90 8.71
C PRO A 74 -9.63 14.74 8.27
N ASP A 75 -9.68 14.45 6.99
CA ASP A 75 -10.66 13.51 6.42
C ASP A 75 -10.12 12.08 6.34
N VAL A 76 -10.98 11.13 6.66
CA VAL A 76 -10.77 9.70 6.39
C VAL A 76 -11.59 9.31 5.18
N VAL A 77 -10.95 8.71 4.18
CA VAL A 77 -11.62 8.23 2.96
C VAL A 77 -11.42 6.72 2.88
N ILE A 78 -12.51 5.97 2.93
CA ILE A 78 -12.48 4.50 2.92
C ILE A 78 -12.96 3.98 1.57
N GLY A 79 -12.17 3.08 0.98
CA GLY A 79 -12.49 2.45 -0.29
C GLY A 79 -11.89 3.15 -1.50
N ALA A 80 -12.02 2.51 -2.66
CA ALA A 80 -11.53 3.00 -3.95
C ALA A 80 -12.53 4.00 -4.53
N VAL A 81 -12.45 5.24 -4.08
CA VAL A 81 -13.42 6.31 -4.44
C VAL A 81 -13.11 6.99 -5.78
N GLY A 82 -11.99 6.66 -6.41
CA GLY A 82 -11.59 7.22 -7.69
C GLY A 82 -10.77 8.51 -7.58
N LEU A 83 -10.03 8.80 -8.65
CA LEU A 83 -9.12 9.95 -8.69
C LEU A 83 -9.83 11.30 -8.52
N PRO A 84 -10.99 11.58 -9.16
CA PRO A 84 -11.65 12.87 -9.00
C PRO A 84 -12.00 13.21 -7.55
N MET A 85 -12.52 12.26 -6.79
CA MET A 85 -12.84 12.46 -5.38
C MET A 85 -11.59 12.67 -4.52
N LEU A 86 -10.54 11.89 -4.77
CA LEU A 86 -9.27 12.09 -4.06
C LEU A 86 -8.68 13.47 -4.36
N GLN A 87 -8.74 13.92 -5.60
CA GLN A 87 -8.25 15.25 -6.00
C GLN A 87 -9.03 16.35 -5.28
N GLU A 88 -10.35 16.23 -5.20
CA GLU A 88 -11.20 17.16 -4.47
C GLU A 88 -10.82 17.23 -2.98
N ARG A 89 -10.65 16.07 -2.33
CA ARG A 89 -10.24 16.00 -0.93
C ARG A 89 -8.87 16.64 -0.68
N ILE A 90 -7.92 16.40 -1.58
CA ILE A 90 -6.59 17.00 -1.52
C ILE A 90 -6.68 18.51 -1.67
N ASN A 91 -7.47 19.01 -2.62
CA ASN A 91 -7.65 20.44 -2.83
C ASN A 91 -8.33 21.07 -1.62
N ASN A 92 -9.36 20.47 -1.07
CA ASN A 92 -10.01 20.94 0.15
C ASN A 92 -9.04 21.05 1.34
N ALA A 93 -8.16 20.07 1.49
CA ALA A 93 -7.13 20.09 2.53
C ALA A 93 -6.08 21.20 2.31
N ARG A 94 -5.79 21.53 1.05
CA ARG A 94 -4.78 22.54 0.68
C ARG A 94 -5.32 23.98 0.73
N CYS A 95 -6.49 24.22 0.18
CA CYS A 95 -7.01 25.56 -0.04
C CYS A 95 -8.47 25.78 0.39
N GLY A 96 -9.12 24.77 0.97
CA GLY A 96 -10.51 24.87 1.42
C GLY A 96 -11.55 24.89 0.30
N LYS A 97 -11.16 24.54 -0.93
CA LYS A 97 -12.03 24.52 -2.11
C LYS A 97 -11.86 23.22 -2.89
N ALA A 98 -12.89 22.83 -3.64
CA ALA A 98 -12.81 21.63 -4.49
C ALA A 98 -11.74 21.74 -5.60
N THR A 99 -11.46 22.94 -6.02
CA THR A 99 -10.40 23.29 -6.99
C THR A 99 -9.54 24.40 -6.43
N CYS A 100 -8.27 24.21 -6.45
CA CYS A 100 -7.30 25.24 -6.15
C CYS A 100 -6.83 25.90 -7.46
#